data_c63ec0c44b271da294acfc796ac8789c
#
_entry.id   c63ec0c44b271da294acfc796ac8789c
#
_cell.length_a   1.000
_cell.length_b   1.000
_cell.length_c   1.000
_cell.angle_alpha   90.00
_cell.angle_beta   90.00
_cell.angle_gamma   90.00
#
_symmetry.space_group_name_H-M   'P 1'
#
loop_
_entity.id
_entity.type
_entity.pdbx_description
1 polymer ?
#
loop_
_entity_poly.entity_id
_entity_poly.type
_entity_poly.pdbx_seq_one_letter_code
_entity_poly.pdbx_strand_id
1 'polypeptide(L)'
;MRNYALTLALMLLCGNLSAQSVQREADSHAIAKVDRAAERMKHHILNSATDVKPLGRVYYVSTEGDDANDGLSPQTPLRTLAKVNELELKPSDGVMFRRGDVWRGSISTREGVTYSAYGRGAKPRIYGSPCDAAVEGEWIATDTPNVYMYDGEISSDVGTLVFNGGEAGCAFKVIKVLRNGLPALHIDTGEVFESYRDLKRDLDLYHDYRGAKRIYLCSTEGNPSERFNSIELLTHGHIIYATNGVHIDNLCLKYCGSHAIGSGTNKGLKVTNCEIGWIGGSIQFELPEGRPCRFGNAIEIYGGCEDFTIDNCYIYQVYDAALTHQHQGDTQELLTMKNVSYTHCLVEDCVYAIEYFLGREDTIKEHYMLNILFENNILRRAGMGWGSQRPDKITPAIIKSWSHHNNRAFNYHIRRNIFDRSTFDLLNIGYRDSYSAPRMERNTYIQYLNADGGHLGQERTLYRYDEAFPAVMERIFGETKGKYIFIEK
;
A
#
# COMPACT_ATOMS: atom_id res chain seq x y z
N MET A 1 -1.63 65.40 -3.54
CA MET A 1 -1.96 64.24 -2.71
C MET A 1 -2.51 63.02 -3.49
N ARG A 2 -2.96 63.15 -4.74
CA ARG A 2 -3.49 62.02 -5.53
C ARG A 2 -2.41 61.12 -6.19
N ASN A 3 -1.21 61.62 -6.45
CA ASN A 3 -0.16 60.87 -7.13
C ASN A 3 0.69 59.99 -6.20
N TYR A 4 0.71 60.24 -4.88
CA TYR A 4 1.45 59.40 -3.92
C TYR A 4 0.70 58.10 -3.56
N ALA A 5 -0.64 58.11 -3.59
CA ALA A 5 -1.45 56.91 -3.32
C ALA A 5 -1.35 55.87 -4.44
N LEU A 6 -1.23 56.33 -5.72
CA LEU A 6 -1.09 55.41 -6.86
C LEU A 6 0.29 54.76 -6.90
N THR A 7 1.36 55.48 -6.54
CA THR A 7 2.73 54.97 -6.50
C THR A 7 2.92 53.94 -5.36
N LEU A 8 2.27 54.19 -4.20
CA LEU A 8 2.32 53.27 -3.08
C LEU A 8 1.53 51.95 -3.36
N ALA A 9 0.37 52.09 -4.04
CA ALA A 9 -0.43 50.94 -4.46
C ALA A 9 0.28 50.08 -5.53
N LEU A 10 0.98 50.71 -6.48
CA LEU A 10 1.79 49.98 -7.47
C LEU A 10 3.02 49.31 -6.85
N MET A 11 3.69 49.92 -5.89
CA MET A 11 4.82 49.32 -5.17
C MET A 11 4.37 48.13 -4.29
N LEU A 12 3.21 48.23 -3.65
CA LEU A 12 2.63 47.11 -2.88
C LEU A 12 2.16 45.95 -3.78
N LEU A 13 1.59 46.23 -4.95
CA LEU A 13 1.22 45.24 -5.93
C LEU A 13 2.45 44.57 -6.56
N CYS A 14 3.48 45.33 -6.94
CA CYS A 14 4.73 44.75 -7.47
C CYS A 14 5.52 44.00 -6.39
N GLY A 15 5.49 44.44 -5.13
CA GLY A 15 6.12 43.75 -4.02
C GLY A 15 5.45 42.41 -3.72
N ASN A 16 4.11 42.35 -3.71
CA ASN A 16 3.36 41.12 -3.51
C ASN A 16 3.53 40.16 -4.70
N LEU A 17 3.54 40.63 -5.95
CA LEU A 17 3.77 39.80 -7.12
C LEU A 17 5.19 39.21 -7.15
N SER A 18 6.21 39.97 -6.75
CA SER A 18 7.58 39.45 -6.66
C SER A 18 7.76 38.48 -5.49
N ALA A 19 7.14 38.73 -4.33
CA ALA A 19 7.18 37.81 -3.18
C ALA A 19 6.47 36.50 -3.50
N GLN A 20 5.29 36.53 -4.14
CA GLN A 20 4.58 35.35 -4.57
C GLN A 20 5.35 34.52 -5.63
N SER A 21 6.02 35.19 -6.59
CA SER A 21 6.83 34.51 -7.58
C SER A 21 8.07 33.83 -6.97
N VAL A 22 8.74 34.48 -6.02
CA VAL A 22 9.87 33.94 -5.28
C VAL A 22 9.43 32.75 -4.39
N GLN A 23 8.26 32.85 -3.74
CA GLN A 23 7.71 31.76 -2.94
C GLN A 23 7.38 30.54 -3.81
N ARG A 24 6.71 30.72 -4.95
CA ARG A 24 6.42 29.63 -5.91
C ARG A 24 7.68 28.94 -6.45
N GLU A 25 8.73 29.70 -6.68
CA GLU A 25 10.01 29.17 -7.13
C GLU A 25 10.70 28.37 -6.01
N ALA A 26 10.62 28.84 -4.77
CA ALA A 26 11.12 28.13 -3.60
C ALA A 26 10.37 26.82 -3.34
N ASP A 27 9.05 26.81 -3.48
CA ASP A 27 8.21 25.63 -3.29
C ASP A 27 8.47 24.57 -4.39
N SER A 28 8.57 24.97 -5.65
CA SER A 28 8.91 24.08 -6.75
C SER A 28 10.31 23.47 -6.58
N HIS A 29 11.27 24.23 -6.08
CA HIS A 29 12.61 23.74 -5.76
C HIS A 29 12.61 22.73 -4.61
N ALA A 30 11.81 22.98 -3.56
CA ALA A 30 11.68 22.09 -2.42
C ALA A 30 11.03 20.75 -2.83
N ILE A 31 9.96 20.79 -3.63
CA ILE A 31 9.30 19.61 -4.18
C ILE A 31 10.27 18.82 -5.06
N ALA A 32 10.96 19.48 -5.99
CA ALA A 32 11.94 18.82 -6.84
C ALA A 32 13.11 18.18 -6.05
N LYS A 33 13.46 18.75 -4.90
CA LYS A 33 14.44 18.13 -3.99
C LYS A 33 13.92 16.85 -3.36
N VAL A 34 12.66 16.81 -2.97
CA VAL A 34 12.00 15.61 -2.41
C VAL A 34 11.84 14.56 -3.50
N ASP A 35 11.42 14.94 -4.72
CA ASP A 35 11.33 14.01 -5.85
C ASP A 35 12.69 13.35 -6.14
N ARG A 36 13.76 14.14 -6.19
CA ARG A 36 15.11 13.59 -6.35
C ARG A 36 15.55 12.69 -5.19
N ALA A 37 15.11 12.98 -3.96
CA ALA A 37 15.40 12.12 -2.81
C ALA A 37 14.63 10.79 -2.91
N ALA A 38 13.37 10.82 -3.30
CA ALA A 38 12.53 9.64 -3.53
C ALA A 38 13.13 8.76 -4.65
N GLU A 39 13.50 9.35 -5.80
CA GLU A 39 14.12 8.61 -6.90
C GLU A 39 15.47 7.97 -6.49
N ARG A 40 16.30 8.66 -5.70
CA ARG A 40 17.53 8.05 -5.19
C ARG A 40 17.24 6.89 -4.24
N MET A 41 16.27 7.03 -3.35
CA MET A 41 15.86 5.95 -2.43
C MET A 41 15.31 4.76 -3.21
N LYS A 42 14.42 5.00 -4.17
CA LYS A 42 13.89 3.99 -5.08
C LYS A 42 15.00 3.24 -5.80
N HIS A 43 15.91 3.97 -6.43
CA HIS A 43 17.05 3.36 -7.14
C HIS A 43 17.92 2.51 -6.19
N HIS A 44 18.19 2.99 -4.98
CA HIS A 44 18.94 2.25 -3.97
C HIS A 44 18.23 0.94 -3.59
N ILE A 45 16.93 1.00 -3.30
CA ILE A 45 16.14 -0.18 -2.91
C ILE A 45 16.05 -1.19 -4.05
N LEU A 46 15.75 -0.75 -5.28
CA LEU A 46 15.62 -1.63 -6.42
C LEU A 46 16.92 -2.37 -6.77
N ASN A 47 18.06 -1.74 -6.51
CA ASN A 47 19.40 -2.29 -6.82
C ASN A 47 20.14 -2.83 -5.59
N SER A 48 19.45 -2.98 -4.43
CA SER A 48 20.09 -3.51 -3.23
C SER A 48 20.67 -4.91 -3.45
N ALA A 49 21.88 -5.14 -2.93
CA ALA A 49 22.52 -6.44 -2.94
C ALA A 49 21.83 -7.39 -1.94
N THR A 50 22.00 -8.69 -2.18
CA THR A 50 21.58 -9.71 -1.23
C THR A 50 22.74 -10.01 -0.26
N ASP A 51 22.61 -9.52 0.98
CA ASP A 51 23.66 -9.73 2.00
C ASP A 51 23.24 -10.76 3.06
N VAL A 52 22.02 -11.29 2.95
CA VAL A 52 21.48 -12.27 3.90
C VAL A 52 22.16 -13.62 3.68
N LYS A 53 22.63 -14.21 4.78
CA LYS A 53 23.28 -15.54 4.78
C LYS A 53 22.54 -16.43 5.79
N PRO A 54 21.60 -17.27 5.32
CA PRO A 54 20.97 -18.28 6.19
C PRO A 54 22.03 -19.16 6.84
N LEU A 55 21.82 -19.52 8.11
CA LEU A 55 22.76 -20.36 8.87
C LEU A 55 22.50 -21.86 8.68
N GLY A 56 21.30 -22.21 8.25
CA GLY A 56 20.88 -23.58 7.98
C GLY A 56 21.12 -24.01 6.53
N ARG A 57 20.30 -24.95 6.06
CA ARG A 57 20.34 -25.42 4.68
C ARG A 57 19.79 -24.36 3.73
N VAL A 58 20.41 -24.20 2.57
CA VAL A 58 19.98 -23.24 1.54
C VAL A 58 19.45 -23.97 0.32
N TYR A 59 18.21 -23.65 -0.07
CA TYR A 59 17.57 -24.13 -1.29
C TYR A 59 17.55 -23.04 -2.35
N TYR A 60 17.85 -23.39 -3.58
CA TYR A 60 17.87 -22.52 -4.75
C TYR A 60 16.68 -22.79 -5.66
N VAL A 61 16.05 -21.75 -6.16
CA VAL A 61 14.84 -21.82 -7.00
C VAL A 61 15.06 -20.95 -8.25
N SER A 62 14.82 -21.53 -9.43
CA SER A 62 14.89 -20.84 -10.72
C SER A 62 13.84 -21.38 -11.68
N THR A 63 13.25 -20.53 -12.52
CA THR A 63 12.31 -20.96 -13.57
C THR A 63 12.95 -21.86 -14.61
N GLU A 64 14.29 -21.88 -14.71
CA GLU A 64 15.07 -22.81 -15.53
C GLU A 64 15.45 -24.12 -14.79
N GLY A 65 15.01 -24.27 -13.53
CA GLY A 65 15.27 -25.43 -12.71
C GLY A 65 14.38 -26.63 -13.02
N ASP A 66 14.45 -27.65 -12.16
CA ASP A 66 13.61 -28.85 -12.22
C ASP A 66 13.21 -29.27 -10.80
N ASP A 67 11.93 -29.57 -10.57
CA ASP A 67 11.43 -30.01 -9.25
C ASP A 67 11.88 -31.42 -8.87
N ALA A 68 12.52 -32.15 -9.77
CA ALA A 68 13.23 -33.41 -9.49
C ALA A 68 14.62 -33.20 -8.87
N ASN A 69 15.16 -31.98 -8.93
CA ASN A 69 16.45 -31.62 -8.31
C ASN A 69 16.34 -31.60 -6.77
N ASP A 70 17.49 -31.64 -6.10
CA ASP A 70 17.59 -31.47 -4.64
C ASP A 70 17.48 -30.00 -4.17
N GLY A 71 17.68 -29.05 -5.09
CA GLY A 71 17.67 -27.61 -4.84
C GLY A 71 18.85 -27.09 -4.03
N LEU A 72 19.86 -27.91 -3.72
CA LEU A 72 20.94 -27.57 -2.78
C LEU A 72 22.09 -26.76 -3.39
N SER A 73 22.04 -26.52 -4.70
CA SER A 73 23.03 -25.68 -5.37
C SER A 73 22.38 -24.78 -6.45
N PRO A 74 23.02 -23.67 -6.83
CA PRO A 74 22.56 -22.85 -7.97
C PRO A 74 22.56 -23.61 -9.32
N GLN A 75 23.24 -24.76 -9.42
CA GLN A 75 23.33 -25.59 -10.61
C GLN A 75 22.21 -26.62 -10.69
N THR A 76 21.60 -26.98 -9.55
CA THR A 76 20.49 -27.93 -9.45
C THR A 76 19.28 -27.27 -8.75
N PRO A 77 18.77 -26.10 -9.22
CA PRO A 77 17.70 -25.39 -8.56
C PRO A 77 16.35 -26.11 -8.73
N LEU A 78 15.45 -25.92 -7.78
CA LEU A 78 14.03 -26.23 -7.92
C LEU A 78 13.39 -25.26 -8.92
N ARG A 79 12.19 -25.62 -9.43
CA ARG A 79 11.50 -24.77 -10.41
C ARG A 79 10.32 -24.00 -9.86
N THR A 80 9.43 -24.64 -9.13
CA THR A 80 8.10 -24.10 -8.85
C THR A 80 7.89 -23.66 -7.40
N LEU A 81 6.97 -22.70 -7.19
CA LEU A 81 6.51 -22.34 -5.85
C LEU A 81 5.78 -23.51 -5.16
N ALA A 82 5.10 -24.37 -5.93
CA ALA A 82 4.47 -25.57 -5.40
C ALA A 82 5.53 -26.44 -4.71
N LYS A 83 6.66 -26.68 -5.37
CA LYS A 83 7.76 -27.46 -4.78
C LYS A 83 8.38 -26.78 -3.56
N VAL A 84 8.52 -25.46 -3.58
CA VAL A 84 8.98 -24.69 -2.41
C VAL A 84 8.05 -24.90 -1.22
N ASN A 85 6.74 -24.88 -1.42
CA ASN A 85 5.74 -25.07 -0.37
C ASN A 85 5.72 -26.49 0.23
N GLU A 86 6.24 -27.49 -0.51
CA GLU A 86 6.39 -28.89 -0.06
C GLU A 86 7.66 -29.14 0.76
N LEU A 87 8.64 -28.21 0.74
CA LEU A 87 9.90 -28.39 1.44
C LEU A 87 9.71 -28.52 2.96
N GLU A 88 10.40 -29.48 3.56
CA GLU A 88 10.51 -29.64 5.01
C GLU A 88 11.60 -28.71 5.58
N LEU A 89 11.31 -27.40 5.54
CA LEU A 89 12.23 -26.36 6.02
C LEU A 89 12.27 -26.30 7.54
N LYS A 90 13.45 -25.99 8.08
CA LYS A 90 13.69 -25.82 9.52
C LYS A 90 14.07 -24.36 9.81
N PRO A 91 13.90 -23.88 11.04
CA PRO A 91 14.41 -22.58 11.44
C PRO A 91 15.89 -22.40 11.05
N SER A 92 16.24 -21.22 10.55
CA SER A 92 17.54 -20.86 9.99
C SER A 92 17.83 -21.34 8.57
N ASP A 93 16.98 -22.16 7.96
CA ASP A 93 17.10 -22.49 6.53
C ASP A 93 16.81 -21.27 5.65
N GLY A 94 17.23 -21.35 4.38
CA GLY A 94 16.97 -20.32 3.39
C GLY A 94 16.42 -20.85 2.08
N VAL A 95 15.53 -20.09 1.45
CA VAL A 95 15.04 -20.31 0.09
C VAL A 95 15.45 -19.10 -0.74
N MET A 96 16.32 -19.33 -1.72
CA MET A 96 16.91 -18.29 -2.54
C MET A 96 16.36 -18.35 -3.96
N PHE A 97 15.66 -17.31 -4.39
CA PHE A 97 15.07 -17.17 -5.72
C PHE A 97 16.05 -16.49 -6.68
N ARG A 98 16.16 -17.01 -7.90
CA ARG A 98 17.06 -16.45 -8.91
C ARG A 98 16.60 -15.06 -9.36
N ARG A 99 17.48 -14.09 -9.32
CA ARG A 99 17.23 -12.75 -9.88
C ARG A 99 16.93 -12.81 -11.37
N GLY A 100 15.98 -12.01 -11.82
CA GLY A 100 15.50 -11.96 -13.20
C GLY A 100 14.27 -12.84 -13.47
N ASP A 101 14.07 -13.89 -12.72
CA ASP A 101 12.97 -14.84 -12.89
C ASP A 101 11.61 -14.29 -12.38
N VAL A 102 10.51 -14.89 -12.86
CA VAL A 102 9.13 -14.55 -12.50
C VAL A 102 8.36 -15.82 -12.15
N TRP A 103 7.73 -15.84 -10.98
CA TRP A 103 6.81 -16.87 -10.56
C TRP A 103 5.41 -16.29 -10.35
N ARG A 104 4.39 -17.12 -10.54
CA ARG A 104 2.99 -16.80 -10.24
C ARG A 104 2.46 -17.71 -9.15
N GLY A 105 1.77 -17.14 -8.17
CA GLY A 105 1.20 -17.87 -7.04
C GLY A 105 1.59 -17.34 -5.67
N SER A 106 1.60 -18.21 -4.67
CA SER A 106 1.83 -17.84 -3.27
C SER A 106 2.87 -18.72 -2.58
N ILE A 107 3.47 -18.19 -1.53
CA ILE A 107 4.40 -18.87 -0.64
C ILE A 107 3.76 -18.98 0.75
N SER A 108 3.64 -20.21 1.24
CA SER A 108 3.35 -20.52 2.63
C SER A 108 4.66 -20.69 3.38
N THR A 109 5.05 -19.70 4.16
CA THR A 109 6.36 -19.71 4.83
C THR A 109 6.45 -20.75 5.93
N ARG A 110 7.69 -21.04 6.37
CA ARG A 110 7.97 -21.85 7.55
C ARG A 110 8.69 -21.01 8.60
N GLU A 111 8.42 -21.30 9.86
CA GLU A 111 8.95 -20.54 10.99
C GLU A 111 10.47 -20.45 10.97
N GLY A 112 10.99 -19.22 11.17
CA GLY A 112 12.43 -18.94 11.24
C GLY A 112 13.20 -19.08 9.92
N VAL A 113 12.51 -19.20 8.78
CA VAL A 113 13.13 -19.36 7.45
C VAL A 113 13.33 -18.03 6.76
N THR A 114 14.42 -17.91 6.02
CA THR A 114 14.73 -16.75 5.18
C THR A 114 14.34 -17.02 3.72
N TYR A 115 13.57 -16.12 3.13
CA TYR A 115 13.20 -16.11 1.71
C TYR A 115 13.84 -14.90 1.05
N SER A 116 14.80 -15.12 0.13
CA SER A 116 15.59 -14.04 -0.46
C SER A 116 16.00 -14.34 -1.90
N ALA A 117 16.98 -13.62 -2.42
CA ALA A 117 17.43 -13.67 -3.80
C ALA A 117 18.86 -14.18 -3.94
N TYR A 118 19.19 -14.76 -5.10
CA TYR A 118 20.57 -15.04 -5.51
C TYR A 118 20.81 -14.65 -6.96
N GLY A 119 22.08 -14.60 -7.34
CA GLY A 119 22.48 -14.25 -8.70
C GLY A 119 22.55 -12.73 -8.94
N ARG A 120 22.41 -12.32 -10.20
CA ARG A 120 22.52 -10.93 -10.64
C ARG A 120 21.29 -10.53 -11.46
N GLY A 121 20.97 -9.24 -11.49
CA GLY A 121 19.84 -8.69 -12.24
C GLY A 121 18.73 -8.15 -11.35
N ALA A 122 17.54 -7.97 -11.93
CA ALA A 122 16.36 -7.50 -11.24
C ALA A 122 15.96 -8.44 -10.08
N LYS A 123 15.29 -7.92 -9.07
CA LYS A 123 14.76 -8.75 -7.97
C LYS A 123 13.90 -9.89 -8.52
N PRO A 124 13.94 -11.09 -7.90
CA PRO A 124 13.00 -12.17 -8.21
C PRO A 124 11.57 -11.67 -8.05
N ARG A 125 10.72 -11.94 -9.02
CA ARG A 125 9.35 -11.45 -9.07
C ARG A 125 8.38 -12.57 -8.71
N ILE A 126 7.54 -12.34 -7.72
CA ILE A 126 6.46 -13.23 -7.35
C ILE A 126 5.15 -12.46 -7.51
N TYR A 127 4.35 -12.89 -8.47
CA TYR A 127 3.10 -12.25 -8.84
C TYR A 127 1.91 -13.05 -8.30
N GLY A 128 0.99 -12.34 -7.62
CA GLY A 128 -0.29 -12.91 -7.21
C GLY A 128 -1.27 -13.09 -8.36
N SER A 129 -1.05 -12.42 -9.48
CA SER A 129 -1.80 -12.61 -10.73
C SER A 129 -1.57 -14.02 -11.28
N PRO A 130 -2.63 -14.78 -11.60
CA PRO A 130 -2.49 -16.16 -12.06
C PRO A 130 -1.92 -16.27 -13.48
N CYS A 131 -2.13 -15.26 -14.31
CA CYS A 131 -1.71 -15.22 -15.72
C CYS A 131 -1.49 -13.79 -16.19
N ASP A 132 -0.89 -13.62 -17.35
CA ASP A 132 -0.94 -12.39 -18.14
C ASP A 132 -2.07 -12.51 -19.18
N ALA A 133 -3.20 -11.89 -18.91
CA ALA A 133 -4.39 -12.00 -19.74
C ALA A 133 -4.31 -11.24 -21.09
N ALA A 134 -3.17 -10.63 -21.41
CA ALA A 134 -2.91 -10.12 -22.75
C ALA A 134 -2.41 -11.22 -23.72
N VAL A 135 -1.77 -12.27 -23.16
CA VAL A 135 -1.10 -13.33 -23.93
C VAL A 135 -1.60 -14.74 -23.60
N GLU A 136 -2.26 -14.91 -22.47
CA GLU A 136 -2.86 -16.18 -22.03
C GLU A 136 -4.39 -16.03 -22.03
N GLY A 137 -5.08 -16.84 -22.81
CA GLY A 137 -6.53 -16.75 -23.05
C GLY A 137 -6.90 -15.71 -24.12
N GLU A 138 -8.20 -15.52 -24.33
CA GLU A 138 -8.75 -14.65 -25.36
C GLU A 138 -9.73 -13.63 -24.77
N TRP A 139 -9.74 -12.42 -25.35
CA TRP A 139 -10.76 -11.40 -25.11
C TRP A 139 -11.79 -11.47 -26.24
N ILE A 140 -12.96 -11.99 -25.94
CA ILE A 140 -14.06 -12.24 -26.90
C ILE A 140 -15.01 -11.04 -26.86
N ALA A 141 -15.32 -10.46 -28.03
CA ALA A 141 -16.32 -9.41 -28.14
C ALA A 141 -17.69 -9.96 -27.71
N THR A 142 -18.41 -9.20 -26.88
CA THR A 142 -19.76 -9.56 -26.42
C THR A 142 -20.84 -8.99 -27.38
N ASP A 143 -22.12 -9.20 -27.04
CA ASP A 143 -23.26 -8.57 -27.72
C ASP A 143 -23.39 -7.05 -27.40
N THR A 144 -22.58 -6.54 -26.49
CA THR A 144 -22.53 -5.13 -26.11
C THR A 144 -21.33 -4.44 -26.75
N PRO A 145 -21.52 -3.35 -27.49
CA PRO A 145 -20.43 -2.64 -28.17
C PRO A 145 -19.30 -2.27 -27.19
N ASN A 146 -18.06 -2.49 -27.60
CA ASN A 146 -16.83 -2.20 -26.82
C ASN A 146 -16.68 -3.00 -25.52
N VAL A 147 -17.55 -3.95 -25.22
CA VAL A 147 -17.41 -4.82 -24.05
C VAL A 147 -16.86 -6.17 -24.49
N TYR A 148 -15.74 -6.53 -23.89
CA TYR A 148 -15.02 -7.79 -24.12
C TYR A 148 -15.07 -8.66 -22.88
N MET A 149 -15.21 -9.96 -23.07
CA MET A 149 -15.18 -10.98 -22.03
C MET A 149 -13.86 -11.75 -22.12
N TYR A 150 -13.16 -11.87 -21.01
CA TYR A 150 -12.01 -12.77 -20.90
C TYR A 150 -12.50 -14.22 -20.81
N ASP A 151 -11.98 -15.11 -21.65
CA ASP A 151 -12.44 -16.50 -21.75
C ASP A 151 -11.93 -17.41 -20.60
N GLY A 152 -10.90 -16.98 -19.85
CA GLY A 152 -10.44 -17.64 -18.66
C GLY A 152 -11.47 -17.58 -17.51
N GLU A 153 -11.68 -18.71 -16.83
CA GLU A 153 -12.52 -18.76 -15.62
C GLU A 153 -11.71 -18.29 -14.40
N ILE A 154 -12.17 -17.21 -13.77
CA ILE A 154 -11.57 -16.66 -12.54
C ILE A 154 -12.58 -16.77 -11.39
N SER A 155 -12.36 -17.71 -10.49
CA SER A 155 -13.31 -18.01 -9.41
C SER A 155 -13.20 -17.10 -8.19
N SER A 156 -12.05 -16.48 -7.97
CA SER A 156 -11.84 -15.51 -6.88
C SER A 156 -11.96 -14.07 -7.38
N ASP A 157 -12.50 -13.16 -6.56
CA ASP A 157 -12.74 -11.79 -6.98
C ASP A 157 -11.45 -11.08 -7.43
N VAL A 158 -11.56 -10.26 -8.48
CA VAL A 158 -10.46 -9.46 -9.04
C VAL A 158 -10.59 -8.01 -8.60
N GLY A 159 -9.58 -7.47 -7.93
CA GLY A 159 -9.55 -6.08 -7.45
C GLY A 159 -9.50 -5.05 -8.58
N THR A 160 -8.63 -5.26 -9.54
CA THR A 160 -8.51 -4.50 -10.80
C THR A 160 -7.69 -5.29 -11.82
N LEU A 161 -7.59 -4.78 -13.04
CA LEU A 161 -6.62 -5.19 -14.06
C LEU A 161 -5.55 -4.10 -14.16
N VAL A 162 -4.29 -4.50 -14.22
CA VAL A 162 -3.16 -3.57 -14.41
C VAL A 162 -2.58 -3.75 -15.80
N PHE A 163 -2.47 -2.66 -16.55
CA PHE A 163 -2.06 -2.66 -17.95
C PHE A 163 -0.61 -2.22 -18.11
N ASN A 164 0.17 -2.95 -18.91
CA ASN A 164 1.57 -2.64 -19.25
C ASN A 164 2.43 -2.36 -18.00
N GLY A 165 2.32 -3.22 -16.99
CA GLY A 165 3.07 -3.05 -15.74
C GLY A 165 2.65 -1.83 -14.89
N GLY A 166 1.56 -1.17 -15.26
CA GLY A 166 1.05 0.08 -14.66
C GLY A 166 1.33 1.34 -15.49
N GLU A 167 2.11 1.26 -16.55
CA GLU A 167 2.39 2.41 -17.44
C GLU A 167 1.12 2.90 -18.16
N ALA A 168 0.22 1.99 -18.51
CA ALA A 168 -1.09 2.32 -19.07
C ALA A 168 -2.21 2.37 -18.01
N GLY A 169 -1.85 2.43 -16.72
CA GLY A 169 -2.80 2.53 -15.61
C GLY A 169 -3.45 1.20 -15.26
N CYS A 170 -4.69 1.28 -14.77
CA CYS A 170 -5.48 0.13 -14.35
C CYS A 170 -6.97 0.31 -14.68
N ALA A 171 -7.72 -0.80 -14.66
CA ALA A 171 -9.15 -0.78 -14.86
C ALA A 171 -9.89 -0.14 -13.67
N PHE A 172 -11.07 0.39 -13.93
CA PHE A 172 -11.97 0.91 -12.93
C PHE A 172 -13.01 -0.16 -12.57
N LYS A 173 -12.92 -0.73 -11.37
CA LYS A 173 -13.81 -1.80 -10.97
C LYS A 173 -15.22 -1.30 -10.67
N VAL A 174 -16.18 -1.79 -11.42
CA VAL A 174 -17.62 -1.61 -11.18
C VAL A 174 -18.10 -2.69 -10.20
N ILE A 175 -18.77 -2.26 -9.14
CA ILE A 175 -19.28 -3.15 -8.09
C ILE A 175 -20.80 -3.14 -8.11
N LYS A 176 -21.37 -4.32 -8.28
CA LYS A 176 -22.81 -4.58 -8.19
C LYS A 176 -23.23 -4.79 -6.75
N VAL A 177 -24.09 -3.93 -6.21
CA VAL A 177 -24.70 -4.09 -4.89
C VAL A 177 -26.08 -4.71 -5.04
N LEU A 178 -26.23 -5.92 -4.53
CA LEU A 178 -27.52 -6.64 -4.52
C LEU A 178 -28.45 -6.06 -3.47
N ARG A 179 -29.74 -5.97 -3.81
CA ARG A 179 -30.79 -5.48 -2.92
C ARG A 179 -31.99 -6.43 -2.98
N ASN A 180 -32.49 -6.87 -1.81
CA ASN A 180 -33.65 -7.77 -1.73
C ASN A 180 -34.86 -7.22 -2.48
N GLY A 181 -35.25 -7.91 -3.57
CA GLY A 181 -36.42 -7.59 -4.36
C GLY A 181 -36.39 -6.28 -5.14
N LEU A 182 -35.23 -5.62 -5.22
CA LEU A 182 -35.02 -4.38 -5.97
C LEU A 182 -33.91 -4.57 -7.00
N PRO A 183 -33.87 -3.76 -8.09
CA PRO A 183 -32.76 -3.77 -9.02
C PRO A 183 -31.42 -3.54 -8.33
N ALA A 184 -30.37 -4.24 -8.77
CA ALA A 184 -29.03 -4.04 -8.27
C ALA A 184 -28.51 -2.65 -8.66
N LEU A 185 -27.58 -2.11 -7.87
CA LEU A 185 -27.01 -0.79 -8.11
C LEU A 185 -25.49 -0.87 -8.29
N HIS A 186 -24.99 0.06 -9.07
CA HIS A 186 -23.59 0.42 -9.11
C HIS A 186 -23.23 1.16 -7.81
N ILE A 187 -22.20 0.67 -7.08
CA ILE A 187 -21.89 1.18 -5.75
C ILE A 187 -21.50 2.67 -5.73
N ASP A 188 -20.84 3.15 -6.79
CA ASP A 188 -20.32 4.51 -6.83
C ASP A 188 -21.35 5.52 -7.36
N THR A 189 -22.14 5.14 -8.36
CA THR A 189 -23.09 6.06 -9.03
C THR A 189 -24.50 5.97 -8.46
N GLY A 190 -24.86 4.85 -7.82
CA GLY A 190 -26.23 4.57 -7.41
C GLY A 190 -27.20 4.28 -8.57
N GLU A 191 -26.69 4.21 -9.81
CA GLU A 191 -27.47 3.83 -10.98
C GLU A 191 -27.77 2.33 -10.97
N VAL A 192 -28.81 1.91 -11.69
CA VAL A 192 -29.13 0.49 -11.90
C VAL A 192 -27.97 -0.15 -12.65
N PHE A 193 -27.45 -1.25 -12.11
CA PHE A 193 -26.38 -2.06 -12.70
C PHE A 193 -26.71 -3.54 -12.55
N GLU A 194 -27.11 -4.17 -13.62
CA GLU A 194 -27.53 -5.58 -13.61
C GLU A 194 -26.46 -6.53 -14.14
N SER A 195 -25.71 -6.10 -15.15
CA SER A 195 -24.73 -6.97 -15.80
C SER A 195 -23.66 -6.16 -16.57
N TYR A 196 -22.74 -6.88 -17.24
CA TYR A 196 -21.72 -6.29 -18.10
C TYR A 196 -22.30 -5.39 -19.22
N ARG A 197 -23.61 -5.54 -19.56
CA ARG A 197 -24.28 -4.70 -20.55
C ARG A 197 -24.45 -3.25 -20.11
N ASP A 198 -24.28 -2.99 -18.82
CA ASP A 198 -24.36 -1.64 -18.23
C ASP A 198 -22.99 -0.94 -18.14
N LEU A 199 -21.89 -1.61 -18.57
CA LEU A 199 -20.57 -0.98 -18.67
C LEU A 199 -20.58 0.07 -19.80
N LYS A 200 -20.06 1.28 -19.50
CA LYS A 200 -20.15 2.42 -20.43
C LYS A 200 -18.83 3.15 -20.65
N ARG A 201 -18.02 3.25 -19.60
CA ARG A 201 -16.79 4.03 -19.62
C ARG A 201 -15.62 3.15 -20.03
N ASP A 202 -14.69 3.70 -20.81
CA ASP A 202 -13.44 3.01 -21.13
C ASP A 202 -12.72 2.53 -19.87
N LEU A 203 -12.27 1.29 -19.91
CA LEU A 203 -11.64 0.54 -18.83
C LEU A 203 -12.53 0.26 -17.60
N ASP A 204 -13.87 0.43 -17.70
CA ASP A 204 -14.76 -0.13 -16.69
C ASP A 204 -14.65 -1.66 -16.69
N LEU A 205 -14.41 -2.21 -15.50
CA LEU A 205 -14.21 -3.63 -15.22
C LEU A 205 -15.39 -4.17 -14.41
N TYR A 206 -16.06 -5.20 -14.90
CA TYR A 206 -16.99 -5.99 -14.10
C TYR A 206 -16.54 -7.46 -14.02
N HIS A 207 -16.48 -7.99 -12.82
CA HIS A 207 -16.20 -9.41 -12.59
C HIS A 207 -17.43 -10.09 -12.00
N ASP A 208 -18.04 -10.99 -12.76
CA ASP A 208 -19.16 -11.82 -12.30
C ASP A 208 -18.65 -13.06 -11.56
N TYR A 209 -17.91 -12.85 -10.46
CA TYR A 209 -17.25 -13.91 -9.71
C TYR A 209 -18.24 -14.85 -8.99
N ARG A 210 -19.48 -14.42 -8.75
CA ARG A 210 -20.54 -15.23 -8.13
C ARG A 210 -21.32 -16.07 -9.14
N GLY A 211 -21.44 -15.61 -10.39
CA GLY A 211 -22.18 -16.27 -11.45
C GLY A 211 -21.28 -16.97 -12.45
N ALA A 212 -21.07 -16.35 -13.58
CA ALA A 212 -20.33 -16.92 -14.71
C ALA A 212 -18.82 -17.06 -14.48
N LYS A 213 -18.27 -16.44 -13.42
CA LYS A 213 -16.82 -16.37 -13.11
C LYS A 213 -16.00 -15.78 -14.26
N ARG A 214 -16.58 -14.82 -14.97
CA ARG A 214 -16.01 -14.15 -16.13
C ARG A 214 -15.71 -12.70 -15.82
N ILE A 215 -14.64 -12.21 -16.43
CA ILE A 215 -14.23 -10.81 -16.38
C ILE A 215 -14.74 -10.15 -17.66
N TYR A 216 -15.36 -8.97 -17.50
CA TYR A 216 -15.81 -8.12 -18.58
C TYR A 216 -15.12 -6.77 -18.49
N LEU A 217 -14.56 -6.30 -19.59
CA LEU A 217 -13.88 -5.02 -19.71
C LEU A 217 -14.51 -4.21 -20.84
N CYS A 218 -14.90 -2.98 -20.55
CA CYS A 218 -15.22 -2.00 -21.58
C CYS A 218 -13.93 -1.43 -22.15
N SER A 219 -13.62 -1.69 -23.42
CA SER A 219 -12.44 -1.20 -24.11
C SER A 219 -12.84 -0.50 -25.40
N THR A 220 -12.92 0.83 -25.36
CA THR A 220 -13.41 1.65 -26.49
C THR A 220 -12.38 1.78 -27.62
N GLU A 221 -11.13 1.40 -27.38
CA GLU A 221 -10.03 1.46 -28.35
C GLU A 221 -9.65 0.09 -28.94
N GLY A 222 -10.59 -0.87 -28.90
CA GLY A 222 -10.42 -2.19 -29.50
C GLY A 222 -10.20 -3.31 -28.50
N ASN A 223 -9.81 -4.48 -29.02
CA ASN A 223 -9.61 -5.68 -28.22
C ASN A 223 -8.50 -5.47 -27.17
N PRO A 224 -8.73 -5.81 -25.89
CA PRO A 224 -7.75 -5.61 -24.83
C PRO A 224 -6.37 -6.23 -25.11
N SER A 225 -6.29 -7.43 -25.69
CA SER A 225 -5.00 -8.07 -26.03
C SER A 225 -4.26 -7.44 -27.21
N GLU A 226 -4.96 -6.67 -28.05
CA GLU A 226 -4.34 -5.87 -29.13
C GLU A 226 -3.91 -4.50 -28.61
N ARG A 227 -4.64 -3.98 -27.61
CA ARG A 227 -4.39 -2.66 -27.00
C ARG A 227 -3.24 -2.67 -25.98
N PHE A 228 -3.08 -3.76 -25.23
CA PHE A 228 -2.12 -3.85 -24.13
C PHE A 228 -1.14 -5.01 -24.33
N ASN A 229 0.14 -4.76 -24.00
CA ASN A 229 1.19 -5.77 -24.06
C ASN A 229 1.20 -6.71 -22.84
N SER A 230 0.59 -6.28 -21.73
CA SER A 230 0.37 -7.12 -20.54
C SER A 230 -0.88 -6.67 -19.78
N ILE A 231 -1.62 -7.64 -19.22
CA ILE A 231 -2.82 -7.44 -18.41
C ILE A 231 -2.73 -8.35 -17.18
N GLU A 232 -2.39 -7.77 -16.03
CA GLU A 232 -2.26 -8.51 -14.79
C GLU A 232 -3.54 -8.41 -13.94
N LEU A 233 -3.99 -9.54 -13.39
CA LEU A 233 -5.23 -9.65 -12.63
C LEU A 233 -4.93 -9.62 -11.13
N LEU A 234 -5.46 -8.66 -10.38
CA LEU A 234 -5.31 -8.62 -8.93
C LEU A 234 -6.35 -9.54 -8.27
N THR A 235 -6.11 -10.84 -8.33
CA THR A 235 -7.01 -11.85 -7.76
C THR A 235 -6.92 -11.89 -6.23
N HIS A 236 -8.04 -12.23 -5.58
CA HIS A 236 -8.09 -12.43 -4.14
C HIS A 236 -7.11 -13.53 -3.69
N GLY A 237 -6.35 -13.26 -2.62
CA GLY A 237 -5.33 -14.13 -2.05
C GLY A 237 -4.11 -13.33 -1.61
N HIS A 238 -3.22 -13.93 -0.83
CA HIS A 238 -1.94 -13.34 -0.42
C HIS A 238 -0.81 -13.88 -1.29
N ILE A 239 0.23 -13.08 -1.51
CA ILE A 239 1.46 -13.60 -2.15
C ILE A 239 2.26 -14.38 -1.12
N ILE A 240 2.39 -13.86 0.11
CA ILE A 240 3.12 -14.51 1.20
C ILE A 240 2.26 -14.59 2.45
N TYR A 241 2.10 -15.79 2.96
CA TYR A 241 1.53 -16.07 4.28
C TYR A 241 2.68 -16.20 5.29
N ALA A 242 2.91 -15.16 6.10
CA ALA A 242 4.07 -15.09 6.98
C ALA A 242 3.83 -15.76 8.32
N THR A 243 4.76 -16.63 8.71
CA THR A 243 4.83 -17.27 10.05
C THR A 243 5.88 -16.57 10.94
N ASN A 244 6.04 -17.02 12.19
CA ASN A 244 6.99 -16.40 13.12
C ASN A 244 8.45 -16.50 12.65
N GLY A 245 9.25 -15.47 12.96
CA GLY A 245 10.69 -15.45 12.71
C GLY A 245 11.10 -15.43 11.23
N VAL A 246 10.16 -15.22 10.33
CA VAL A 246 10.44 -15.21 8.89
C VAL A 246 11.16 -13.93 8.49
N HIS A 247 12.17 -14.08 7.65
CA HIS A 247 12.84 -12.98 6.97
C HIS A 247 12.55 -13.02 5.47
N ILE A 248 11.88 -12.00 4.94
CA ILE A 248 11.61 -11.80 3.52
C ILE A 248 12.53 -10.70 3.04
N ASP A 249 13.41 -11.00 2.10
CA ASP A 249 14.46 -10.08 1.66
C ASP A 249 14.60 -10.05 0.14
N ASN A 250 14.81 -8.86 -0.42
CA ASN A 250 15.17 -8.66 -1.83
C ASN A 250 14.20 -9.27 -2.87
N LEU A 251 12.91 -9.40 -2.54
CA LEU A 251 11.87 -9.89 -3.46
C LEU A 251 11.08 -8.73 -4.06
N CYS A 252 10.51 -8.97 -5.24
CA CYS A 252 9.52 -8.09 -5.88
C CYS A 252 8.16 -8.79 -5.87
N LEU A 253 7.19 -8.24 -5.12
CA LEU A 253 5.85 -8.81 -4.90
C LEU A 253 4.81 -7.90 -5.55
N LYS A 254 4.06 -8.41 -6.54
CA LYS A 254 3.08 -7.58 -7.29
C LYS A 254 1.80 -8.33 -7.63
N TYR A 255 0.77 -7.54 -7.96
CA TYR A 255 -0.48 -7.97 -8.58
C TYR A 255 -1.28 -8.98 -7.74
N CYS A 256 -1.66 -8.55 -6.54
CA CYS A 256 -2.42 -9.36 -5.60
C CYS A 256 -3.64 -8.58 -5.10
N GLY A 257 -4.80 -9.22 -5.06
CA GLY A 257 -6.06 -8.57 -4.68
C GLY A 257 -6.30 -8.48 -3.17
N SER A 258 -5.49 -9.16 -2.34
CA SER A 258 -5.54 -9.05 -0.87
C SER A 258 -4.24 -8.43 -0.34
N HIS A 259 -3.52 -9.09 0.56
CA HIS A 259 -2.26 -8.57 1.10
C HIS A 259 -1.06 -9.16 0.34
N ALA A 260 -0.01 -8.37 0.09
CA ALA A 260 1.21 -8.95 -0.47
C ALA A 260 1.88 -9.86 0.57
N ILE A 261 2.02 -9.38 1.80
CA ILE A 261 2.50 -10.16 2.95
C ILE A 261 1.46 -10.00 4.06
N GLY A 262 0.81 -11.10 4.43
CA GLY A 262 -0.19 -11.12 5.49
C GLY A 262 0.19 -12.10 6.60
N SER A 263 -0.13 -11.72 7.84
CA SER A 263 0.06 -12.57 9.03
C SER A 263 -1.01 -12.28 10.07
N GLY A 264 -1.38 -13.28 10.85
CA GLY A 264 -2.06 -13.09 12.14
C GLY A 264 -1.08 -12.60 13.21
N THR A 265 -1.30 -12.98 14.48
CA THR A 265 -0.31 -12.73 15.54
C THR A 265 1.07 -13.27 15.14
N ASN A 266 2.09 -12.42 15.23
CA ASN A 266 3.42 -12.76 14.73
C ASN A 266 4.54 -12.24 15.65
N LYS A 267 5.62 -13.02 15.72
CA LYS A 267 6.86 -12.65 16.39
C LYS A 267 8.04 -12.80 15.45
N GLY A 268 8.82 -11.73 15.28
CA GLY A 268 10.08 -11.74 14.56
C GLY A 268 9.95 -11.65 13.03
N LEU A 269 8.81 -11.19 12.49
CA LEU A 269 8.70 -10.93 11.05
C LEU A 269 9.62 -9.78 10.63
N LYS A 270 10.47 -10.06 9.64
CA LYS A 270 11.38 -9.09 9.08
C LYS A 270 11.19 -9.02 7.56
N VAL A 271 10.99 -7.80 7.02
CA VAL A 271 10.88 -7.55 5.57
C VAL A 271 11.90 -6.49 5.19
N THR A 272 12.82 -6.84 4.30
CA THR A 272 13.91 -5.92 3.93
C THR A 272 14.14 -5.88 2.43
N ASN A 273 14.57 -4.72 1.93
CA ASN A 273 15.02 -4.56 0.54
C ASN A 273 13.99 -5.00 -0.52
N CYS A 274 12.70 -5.01 -0.20
CA CYS A 274 11.66 -5.49 -1.10
C CYS A 274 11.06 -4.38 -1.95
N GLU A 275 10.57 -4.77 -3.14
CA GLU A 275 9.69 -3.97 -3.98
C GLU A 275 8.28 -4.56 -3.90
N ILE A 276 7.27 -3.74 -3.55
CA ILE A 276 5.89 -4.21 -3.42
C ILE A 276 4.95 -3.21 -4.11
N GLY A 277 4.13 -3.69 -5.04
CA GLY A 277 3.26 -2.78 -5.77
C GLY A 277 2.03 -3.42 -6.40
N TRP A 278 0.99 -2.61 -6.65
CA TRP A 278 -0.28 -3.05 -7.21
C TRP A 278 -0.94 -4.12 -6.33
N ILE A 279 -1.32 -3.72 -5.13
CA ILE A 279 -1.85 -4.62 -4.09
C ILE A 279 -3.24 -4.18 -3.67
N GLY A 280 -4.10 -5.19 -3.40
CA GLY A 280 -5.38 -5.02 -2.74
C GLY A 280 -6.55 -4.89 -3.68
N GLY A 281 -7.68 -4.44 -3.14
CA GLY A 281 -8.88 -4.04 -3.85
C GLY A 281 -9.82 -5.15 -4.29
N SER A 282 -9.54 -6.43 -4.07
CA SER A 282 -10.54 -7.47 -4.20
C SER A 282 -11.53 -7.44 -3.02
N ILE A 283 -12.69 -8.01 -3.22
CA ILE A 283 -13.68 -8.18 -2.17
C ILE A 283 -13.16 -9.22 -1.19
N GLN A 284 -12.93 -8.81 0.04
CA GLN A 284 -12.41 -9.69 1.10
C GLN A 284 -13.55 -10.45 1.77
N PHE A 285 -14.66 -9.77 2.03
CA PHE A 285 -15.89 -10.33 2.57
C PHE A 285 -17.08 -9.42 2.25
N GLU A 286 -18.28 -9.87 2.57
CA GLU A 286 -19.50 -9.11 2.43
C GLU A 286 -20.18 -8.92 3.77
N LEU A 287 -20.68 -7.72 3.99
CA LEU A 287 -21.51 -7.43 5.16
C LEU A 287 -22.89 -8.11 5.04
N PRO A 288 -23.60 -8.33 6.15
CA PRO A 288 -24.91 -9.00 6.13
C PRO A 288 -25.92 -8.38 5.16
N GLU A 289 -25.84 -7.07 4.93
CA GLU A 289 -26.68 -6.35 3.97
C GLU A 289 -26.25 -6.51 2.49
N GLY A 290 -25.26 -7.37 2.22
CA GLY A 290 -24.75 -7.64 0.87
C GLY A 290 -23.78 -6.57 0.32
N ARG A 291 -23.32 -5.63 1.15
CA ARG A 291 -22.34 -4.63 0.75
C ARG A 291 -20.93 -5.23 0.80
N PRO A 292 -20.19 -5.22 -0.32
CA PRO A 292 -18.86 -5.78 -0.38
C PRO A 292 -17.85 -4.90 0.37
N CYS A 293 -16.96 -5.54 1.12
CA CYS A 293 -15.80 -4.89 1.75
C CYS A 293 -14.54 -5.18 0.96
N ARG A 294 -13.90 -4.12 0.46
CA ARG A 294 -12.67 -4.17 -0.30
C ARG A 294 -11.55 -3.52 0.50
N PHE A 295 -10.46 -4.21 0.65
CA PHE A 295 -9.22 -3.69 1.20
C PHE A 295 -8.04 -4.53 0.72
N GLY A 296 -6.85 -4.31 1.23
CA GLY A 296 -5.65 -5.09 0.94
C GLY A 296 -4.42 -4.24 1.14
N ASN A 297 -3.57 -4.68 2.06
CA ASN A 297 -2.38 -4.00 2.53
C ASN A 297 -1.13 -4.57 1.89
N ALA A 298 -0.07 -3.79 1.75
CA ALA A 298 1.17 -4.36 1.24
C ALA A 298 1.80 -5.30 2.27
N ILE A 299 1.97 -4.86 3.52
CA ILE A 299 2.50 -5.69 4.60
C ILE A 299 1.62 -5.51 5.82
N GLU A 300 1.01 -6.61 6.28
CA GLU A 300 0.07 -6.59 7.40
C GLU A 300 0.40 -7.63 8.47
N ILE A 301 0.35 -7.21 9.73
CA ILE A 301 0.07 -8.07 10.87
C ILE A 301 -1.28 -7.68 11.44
N TYR A 302 -2.24 -8.61 11.40
CA TYR A 302 -3.54 -8.47 12.05
C TYR A 302 -3.60 -9.31 13.32
N GLY A 303 -3.10 -8.72 14.42
CA GLY A 303 -2.98 -9.41 15.72
C GLY A 303 -1.94 -8.75 16.61
N GLY A 304 -1.54 -9.43 17.68
CA GLY A 304 -0.37 -9.03 18.46
C GLY A 304 0.91 -9.21 17.65
N CYS A 305 1.92 -8.37 17.89
CA CYS A 305 3.22 -8.55 17.27
C CYS A 305 4.38 -8.20 18.21
N GLU A 306 5.51 -8.90 18.01
CA GLU A 306 6.78 -8.60 18.67
C GLU A 306 7.91 -8.67 17.65
N ASP A 307 8.87 -7.74 17.73
CA ASP A 307 10.05 -7.67 16.86
C ASP A 307 9.67 -7.64 15.35
N PHE A 308 8.75 -6.75 14.99
CA PHE A 308 8.30 -6.54 13.62
C PHE A 308 9.11 -5.44 12.95
N THR A 309 9.87 -5.80 11.92
CA THR A 309 10.77 -4.86 11.24
C THR A 309 10.49 -4.82 9.74
N ILE A 310 10.29 -3.60 9.21
CA ILE A 310 10.27 -3.32 7.78
C ILE A 310 11.34 -2.27 7.50
N ASP A 311 12.32 -2.61 6.68
CA ASP A 311 13.45 -1.71 6.38
C ASP A 311 13.80 -1.71 4.90
N ASN A 312 14.12 -0.52 4.37
CA ASN A 312 14.59 -0.34 3.01
C ASN A 312 13.69 -0.98 1.94
N CYS A 313 12.35 -0.73 2.03
CA CYS A 313 11.36 -1.24 1.11
C CYS A 313 10.77 -0.12 0.23
N TYR A 314 10.55 -0.41 -1.06
CA TYR A 314 9.79 0.45 -1.97
C TYR A 314 8.39 -0.11 -2.16
N ILE A 315 7.37 0.66 -1.74
CA ILE A 315 5.97 0.24 -1.73
C ILE A 315 5.12 1.29 -2.44
N TYR A 316 4.30 0.85 -3.40
CA TYR A 316 3.51 1.78 -4.20
C TYR A 316 2.22 1.16 -4.73
N GLN A 317 1.25 2.02 -5.07
CA GLN A 317 -0.02 1.61 -5.66
C GLN A 317 -0.72 0.53 -4.81
N VAL A 318 -0.96 0.83 -3.53
CA VAL A 318 -1.70 -0.04 -2.62
C VAL A 318 -3.10 0.50 -2.42
N TYR A 319 -4.09 -0.37 -2.55
CA TYR A 319 -5.51 -0.01 -2.44
C TYR A 319 -5.91 0.44 -1.03
N ASP A 320 -5.18 0.00 -0.03
CA ASP A 320 -5.40 0.35 1.38
C ASP A 320 -4.10 0.85 2.01
N ALA A 321 -3.60 0.23 3.06
CA ALA A 321 -2.38 0.64 3.74
C ALA A 321 -1.12 -0.05 3.17
N ALA A 322 -0.02 0.71 3.06
CA ALA A 322 1.26 0.12 2.68
C ALA A 322 1.88 -0.67 3.84
N LEU A 323 1.95 -0.07 5.01
CA LEU A 323 2.57 -0.63 6.21
C LEU A 323 1.54 -0.63 7.34
N THR A 324 1.24 -1.80 7.92
CA THR A 324 0.26 -1.83 9.00
C THR A 324 0.53 -2.89 10.06
N HIS A 325 0.29 -2.52 11.30
CA HIS A 325 0.14 -3.38 12.47
C HIS A 325 -1.16 -3.00 13.14
N GLN A 326 -2.10 -3.93 13.16
CA GLN A 326 -3.47 -3.59 13.53
C GLN A 326 -4.25 -4.77 14.10
N HIS A 327 -5.18 -4.47 14.99
CA HIS A 327 -6.21 -5.38 15.44
C HIS A 327 -7.36 -4.61 16.06
N GLN A 328 -8.59 -5.05 15.86
CA GLN A 328 -9.74 -4.39 16.46
C GLN A 328 -9.82 -4.57 17.97
N GLY A 329 -9.09 -5.52 18.54
CA GLY A 329 -9.03 -5.73 19.99
C GLY A 329 -10.30 -6.30 20.60
N ASP A 330 -11.12 -6.98 19.80
CA ASP A 330 -12.34 -7.67 20.24
C ASP A 330 -12.07 -9.05 20.86
N THR A 331 -10.81 -9.32 21.16
CA THR A 331 -10.38 -10.55 21.85
C THR A 331 -10.48 -10.45 23.35
N GLN A 332 -10.62 -11.60 24.01
CA GLN A 332 -10.58 -11.70 25.48
C GLN A 332 -9.15 -11.67 26.02
N GLU A 333 -8.14 -11.78 25.16
CA GLU A 333 -6.73 -11.76 25.55
C GLU A 333 -6.15 -10.36 25.45
N LEU A 334 -5.15 -10.09 26.30
CA LEU A 334 -4.33 -8.89 26.20
C LEU A 334 -3.45 -8.97 24.95
N LEU A 335 -3.62 -8.03 24.04
CA LEU A 335 -2.74 -7.91 22.88
C LEU A 335 -1.67 -6.84 23.12
N THR A 336 -0.49 -7.15 22.64
CA THR A 336 0.62 -6.18 22.59
C THR A 336 1.21 -6.11 21.20
N MET A 337 1.60 -4.91 20.79
CA MET A 337 2.44 -4.64 19.62
C MET A 337 3.73 -4.04 20.10
N LYS A 338 4.83 -4.79 20.00
CA LYS A 338 6.10 -4.45 20.66
C LYS A 338 7.25 -4.51 19.67
N ASN A 339 8.16 -3.53 19.79
CA ASN A 339 9.37 -3.42 18.97
C ASN A 339 9.00 -3.40 17.45
N VAL A 340 8.10 -2.51 17.05
CA VAL A 340 7.72 -2.31 15.65
C VAL A 340 8.57 -1.20 15.05
N SER A 341 9.25 -1.48 13.94
CA SER A 341 10.08 -0.48 13.26
C SER A 341 9.84 -0.46 11.75
N TYR A 342 9.55 0.74 11.22
CA TYR A 342 9.45 1.03 9.80
C TYR A 342 10.51 2.07 9.45
N THR A 343 11.54 1.66 8.73
CA THR A 343 12.72 2.49 8.49
C THR A 343 13.17 2.48 7.04
N HIS A 344 13.71 3.61 6.56
CA HIS A 344 14.29 3.77 5.22
C HIS A 344 13.37 3.34 4.06
N CYS A 345 12.05 3.39 4.26
CA CYS A 345 11.09 2.99 3.24
C CYS A 345 10.66 4.18 2.37
N LEU A 346 10.48 3.91 1.08
CA LEU A 346 9.77 4.80 0.17
C LEU A 346 8.36 4.24 -0.04
N VAL A 347 7.34 5.02 0.32
CA VAL A 347 5.93 4.67 0.11
C VAL A 347 5.24 5.73 -0.72
N GLU A 348 4.60 5.32 -1.83
CA GLU A 348 3.96 6.24 -2.78
C GLU A 348 2.59 5.74 -3.23
N ASP A 349 1.65 6.67 -3.42
CA ASP A 349 0.37 6.41 -4.12
C ASP A 349 -0.46 5.27 -3.49
N CYS A 350 -0.52 5.24 -2.16
CA CYS A 350 -1.36 4.36 -1.36
C CYS A 350 -2.51 5.15 -0.73
N VAL A 351 -3.58 4.50 -0.26
CA VAL A 351 -4.61 5.23 0.49
C VAL A 351 -4.03 5.69 1.83
N TYR A 352 -3.36 4.80 2.55
CA TYR A 352 -2.57 5.13 3.73
C TYR A 352 -1.14 4.65 3.54
N ALA A 353 -0.14 5.49 3.85
CA ALA A 353 1.24 5.00 3.82
C ALA A 353 1.54 4.15 5.06
N ILE A 354 1.07 4.57 6.22
CA ILE A 354 1.10 3.79 7.46
C ILE A 354 -0.29 3.82 8.09
N GLU A 355 -0.82 2.64 8.41
CA GLU A 355 -2.03 2.50 9.20
C GLU A 355 -1.73 1.70 10.47
N TYR A 356 -2.27 2.14 11.61
CA TYR A 356 -2.15 1.36 12.83
C TYR A 356 -3.37 1.58 13.73
N PHE A 357 -3.75 0.53 14.44
CA PHE A 357 -4.71 0.61 15.55
C PHE A 357 -4.66 -0.65 16.40
N LEU A 358 -5.05 -0.51 17.64
CA LEU A 358 -5.16 -1.63 18.57
C LEU A 358 -6.30 -1.34 19.55
N GLY A 359 -7.38 -2.12 19.43
CA GLY A 359 -8.59 -1.96 20.22
C GLY A 359 -9.67 -1.16 19.51
N ARG A 360 -10.88 -1.22 20.08
CA ARG A 360 -12.08 -0.50 19.68
C ARG A 360 -12.57 0.35 20.84
N GLU A 361 -13.45 1.31 20.58
CA GLU A 361 -14.05 2.17 21.60
C GLU A 361 -14.83 1.38 22.68
N ASP A 362 -15.46 0.28 22.28
CA ASP A 362 -16.24 -0.62 23.13
C ASP A 362 -15.44 -1.74 23.79
N THR A 363 -14.11 -1.78 23.57
CA THR A 363 -13.25 -2.82 24.14
C THR A 363 -12.92 -2.50 25.60
N ILE A 364 -13.21 -3.42 26.51
CA ILE A 364 -13.01 -3.24 27.95
C ILE A 364 -11.53 -3.42 28.36
N LYS A 365 -10.77 -4.21 27.61
CA LYS A 365 -9.36 -4.51 27.93
C LYS A 365 -8.40 -3.48 27.36
N GLU A 366 -7.40 -3.13 28.16
CA GLU A 366 -6.31 -2.27 27.74
C GLU A 366 -5.27 -3.07 26.95
N HIS A 367 -5.01 -2.69 25.72
CA HIS A 367 -3.95 -3.21 24.88
C HIS A 367 -2.78 -2.22 24.82
N TYR A 368 -1.59 -2.69 24.45
CA TYR A 368 -0.37 -1.88 24.51
C TYR A 368 0.41 -1.89 23.21
N MET A 369 0.91 -0.70 22.85
CA MET A 369 1.94 -0.48 21.83
C MET A 369 3.24 -0.05 22.52
N LEU A 370 4.31 -0.79 22.35
CA LEU A 370 5.58 -0.56 23.05
C LEU A 370 6.74 -0.49 22.07
N ASN A 371 7.60 0.53 22.18
CA ASN A 371 8.79 0.68 21.33
C ASN A 371 8.43 0.70 19.83
N ILE A 372 7.66 1.70 19.42
CA ILE A 372 7.27 1.88 18.01
C ILE A 372 8.18 2.95 17.41
N LEU A 373 8.75 2.67 16.24
CA LEU A 373 9.66 3.58 15.54
C LEU A 373 9.31 3.69 14.05
N PHE A 374 9.02 4.91 13.59
CA PHE A 374 8.97 5.26 12.17
C PHE A 374 10.07 6.28 11.89
N GLU A 375 11.12 5.87 11.13
CA GLU A 375 12.30 6.71 10.97
C GLU A 375 12.88 6.68 9.55
N ASN A 376 13.32 7.84 9.06
CA ASN A 376 14.01 8.02 7.77
C ASN A 376 13.20 7.54 6.56
N ASN A 377 11.87 7.58 6.62
CA ASN A 377 11.01 7.20 5.51
C ASN A 377 10.66 8.40 4.64
N ILE A 378 10.38 8.15 3.37
CA ILE A 378 9.69 9.07 2.47
C ILE A 378 8.30 8.49 2.20
N LEU A 379 7.27 9.13 2.74
CA LEU A 379 5.87 8.72 2.65
C LEU A 379 5.10 9.81 1.91
N ARG A 380 4.56 9.48 0.73
CA ARG A 380 4.07 10.53 -0.17
C ARG A 380 2.84 10.15 -0.98
N ARG A 381 2.07 11.17 -1.34
CA ARG A 381 0.92 11.10 -2.24
C ARG A 381 -0.18 10.15 -1.78
N ALA A 382 -0.54 10.21 -0.49
CA ALA A 382 -1.64 9.42 0.03
C ALA A 382 -2.97 9.77 -0.67
N GLY A 383 -3.71 8.74 -1.11
CA GLY A 383 -4.96 8.88 -1.85
C GLY A 383 -4.82 9.27 -3.33
N MET A 384 -3.60 9.37 -3.89
CA MET A 384 -3.35 9.75 -5.28
C MET A 384 -3.18 8.55 -6.23
N GLY A 385 -3.02 7.34 -5.71
CA GLY A 385 -2.89 6.12 -6.49
C GLY A 385 -4.22 5.48 -6.88
N TRP A 386 -4.16 4.25 -7.38
CA TRP A 386 -5.35 3.52 -7.81
C TRP A 386 -6.33 3.24 -6.66
N GLY A 387 -5.87 3.25 -5.42
CA GLY A 387 -6.72 3.18 -4.22
C GLY A 387 -7.70 4.35 -4.11
N SER A 388 -7.54 5.44 -4.88
CA SER A 388 -8.54 6.52 -5.03
C SER A 388 -9.89 6.01 -5.55
N GLN A 389 -9.93 4.82 -6.15
CA GLN A 389 -11.16 4.13 -6.55
C GLN A 389 -11.94 3.52 -5.38
N ARG A 390 -11.47 3.67 -4.15
CA ARG A 390 -12.14 3.12 -2.97
C ARG A 390 -13.36 3.96 -2.58
N PRO A 391 -14.60 3.45 -2.77
CA PRO A 391 -15.81 4.26 -2.59
C PRO A 391 -16.23 4.40 -1.13
N ASP A 392 -15.80 3.49 -0.24
CA ASP A 392 -16.34 3.34 1.10
C ASP A 392 -15.55 4.07 2.19
N LYS A 393 -14.34 4.55 1.90
CA LYS A 393 -13.50 5.26 2.87
C LYS A 393 -12.63 6.30 2.19
N ILE A 394 -13.11 7.51 2.15
CA ILE A 394 -12.45 8.62 1.45
C ILE A 394 -11.75 9.53 2.47
N THR A 395 -10.91 8.96 3.32
CA THR A 395 -10.10 9.74 4.25
C THR A 395 -8.63 9.36 4.19
N PRO A 396 -7.99 9.46 3.00
CA PRO A 396 -6.58 9.16 2.86
C PRO A 396 -5.73 9.98 3.84
N ALA A 397 -4.64 9.37 4.29
CA ALA A 397 -3.66 10.05 5.14
C ALA A 397 -2.29 9.40 5.00
N ILE A 398 -1.23 10.16 5.18
CA ILE A 398 0.13 9.58 5.21
C ILE A 398 0.24 8.62 6.39
N ILE A 399 -0.21 9.05 7.57
CA ILE A 399 -0.32 8.17 8.75
C ILE A 399 -1.77 8.20 9.21
N LYS A 400 -2.36 7.03 9.40
CA LYS A 400 -3.73 6.84 9.88
C LYS A 400 -3.78 5.97 11.12
N SER A 401 -4.32 6.49 12.22
CA SER A 401 -4.74 5.68 13.35
C SER A 401 -6.27 5.64 13.43
N TRP A 402 -6.87 4.45 13.59
CA TRP A 402 -8.33 4.32 13.62
C TRP A 402 -8.90 4.44 15.03
N SER A 403 -8.46 3.56 15.92
CA SER A 403 -8.93 3.54 17.31
C SER A 403 -7.86 4.15 18.20
N HIS A 404 -8.28 4.99 19.13
CA HIS A 404 -7.37 5.64 20.09
C HIS A 404 -7.77 5.42 21.55
N HIS A 405 -9.02 5.05 21.81
CA HIS A 405 -9.55 4.97 23.18
C HIS A 405 -8.87 3.92 24.04
N ASN A 406 -8.49 2.78 23.46
CA ASN A 406 -7.86 1.68 24.17
C ASN A 406 -6.38 1.50 23.84
N ASN A 407 -5.80 2.36 22.99
CA ASN A 407 -4.39 2.31 22.66
C ASN A 407 -3.56 2.99 23.77
N ARG A 408 -2.85 2.22 24.53
CA ARG A 408 -1.74 2.74 25.35
C ARG A 408 -0.46 2.54 24.59
N ALA A 409 0.27 3.61 24.35
CA ALA A 409 1.55 3.57 23.66
C ALA A 409 2.66 4.14 24.55
N PHE A 410 3.80 3.46 24.55
CA PHE A 410 4.99 3.89 25.28
C PHE A 410 6.21 3.80 24.36
N ASN A 411 7.10 4.77 24.48
CA ASN A 411 8.30 4.86 23.66
C ASN A 411 7.97 4.79 22.17
N TYR A 412 7.04 5.68 21.72
CA TYR A 412 6.60 5.78 20.35
C TYR A 412 7.23 6.99 19.68
N HIS A 413 8.05 6.76 18.64
CA HIS A 413 8.81 7.79 17.95
C HIS A 413 8.54 7.81 16.46
N ILE A 414 8.31 9.01 15.94
CA ILE A 414 8.14 9.30 14.50
C ILE A 414 9.13 10.42 14.16
N ARG A 415 10.25 10.08 13.50
CA ARG A 415 11.32 11.06 13.34
C ARG A 415 12.05 10.96 12.00
N ARG A 416 12.54 12.12 11.50
CA ARG A 416 13.31 12.23 10.25
C ARG A 416 12.59 11.71 9.02
N ASN A 417 11.25 11.68 9.03
CA ASN A 417 10.47 11.28 7.87
C ASN A 417 10.14 12.49 7.01
N ILE A 418 9.81 12.22 5.74
CA ILE A 418 9.21 13.19 4.83
C ILE A 418 7.77 12.76 4.60
N PHE A 419 6.81 13.62 4.96
CA PHE A 419 5.38 13.46 4.70
C PHE A 419 5.00 14.42 3.58
N ASP A 420 4.75 13.89 2.38
CA ASP A 420 4.59 14.69 1.17
C ASP A 420 3.21 14.49 0.55
N ARG A 421 2.34 15.41 0.78
CA ARG A 421 0.99 15.56 0.21
C ARG A 421 0.04 14.38 0.43
N SER A 422 -1.19 14.71 0.74
CA SER A 422 -2.33 13.79 0.79
C SER A 422 -3.55 14.47 0.17
N THR A 423 -4.47 13.67 -0.37
CA THR A 423 -5.73 14.19 -0.91
C THR A 423 -6.73 14.60 0.17
N PHE A 424 -6.50 14.16 1.42
CA PHE A 424 -7.30 14.51 2.58
C PHE A 424 -6.38 14.92 3.74
N ASP A 425 -6.36 14.19 4.86
CA ASP A 425 -5.46 14.50 5.98
C ASP A 425 -3.99 14.27 5.61
N LEU A 426 -3.09 15.20 5.92
CA LEU A 426 -1.66 14.88 5.88
C LEU A 426 -1.36 13.83 6.96
N LEU A 427 -1.86 14.04 8.18
CA LEU A 427 -1.76 13.11 9.29
C LEU A 427 -3.13 12.91 9.95
N ASN A 428 -3.45 11.69 10.33
CA ASN A 428 -4.63 11.38 11.13
C ASN A 428 -4.21 10.53 12.32
N ILE A 429 -3.80 11.19 13.39
CA ILE A 429 -3.19 10.56 14.56
C ILE A 429 -3.97 10.91 15.82
N GLY A 430 -4.74 9.92 16.28
CA GLY A 430 -5.38 9.93 17.58
C GLY A 430 -4.57 9.16 18.62
N TYR A 431 -4.75 9.49 19.88
CA TYR A 431 -4.19 8.77 21.03
C TYR A 431 -5.12 8.86 22.24
N ARG A 432 -5.00 7.91 23.17
CA ARG A 432 -5.86 7.81 24.34
C ARG A 432 -5.65 8.94 25.35
N ASP A 433 -4.38 9.20 25.66
CA ASP A 433 -3.95 10.18 26.65
C ASP A 433 -2.57 10.76 26.26
N SER A 434 -2.14 11.81 26.93
CA SER A 434 -0.91 12.51 26.60
C SER A 434 0.36 11.64 26.72
N TYR A 435 0.32 10.58 27.51
CA TYR A 435 1.44 9.63 27.65
C TYR A 435 1.54 8.70 26.44
N SER A 436 0.43 8.47 25.78
CA SER A 436 0.34 7.61 24.57
C SER A 436 0.58 8.37 23.26
N ALA A 437 0.79 9.68 23.32
CA ALA A 437 1.09 10.49 22.14
C ALA A 437 2.44 10.10 21.55
N PRO A 438 2.54 9.84 20.23
CA PRO A 438 3.84 9.65 19.60
C PRO A 438 4.68 10.91 19.72
N ARG A 439 5.97 10.75 19.97
CA ARG A 439 6.96 11.83 19.92
C ARG A 439 7.45 12.03 18.50
N MET A 440 7.33 13.25 17.98
CA MET A 440 7.80 13.60 16.66
C MET A 440 9.05 14.49 16.71
N GLU A 441 10.03 14.22 15.82
CA GLU A 441 11.26 14.99 15.75
C GLU A 441 11.86 15.04 14.35
N ARG A 442 12.18 16.24 13.87
CA ARG A 442 12.91 16.48 12.62
C ARG A 442 12.23 15.93 11.37
N ASN A 443 10.90 15.86 11.37
CA ASN A 443 10.17 15.48 10.20
C ASN A 443 10.04 16.66 9.22
N THR A 444 9.79 16.36 7.96
CA THR A 444 9.44 17.35 6.92
C THR A 444 8.00 17.14 6.51
N TYR A 445 7.22 18.19 6.50
CA TYR A 445 5.79 18.20 6.18
C TYR A 445 5.58 19.03 4.92
N ILE A 446 4.88 18.49 3.94
CA ILE A 446 4.60 19.14 2.66
C ILE A 446 3.13 18.96 2.34
N GLN A 447 2.37 20.02 2.23
CA GLN A 447 0.94 19.96 1.88
C GLN A 447 0.53 21.28 1.23
N TYR A 448 -0.61 21.29 0.58
CA TYR A 448 -1.22 22.50 0.04
C TYR A 448 -1.65 23.44 1.16
N LEU A 449 -1.36 24.72 0.98
CA LEU A 449 -1.76 25.77 1.93
C LEU A 449 -3.29 25.74 2.12
N ASN A 450 -3.74 25.80 3.38
CA ASN A 450 -5.14 25.68 3.80
C ASN A 450 -5.83 24.34 3.50
N ALA A 451 -5.11 23.33 3.03
CA ALA A 451 -5.63 21.96 3.02
C ALA A 451 -5.70 21.37 4.44
N ASP A 452 -6.20 20.13 4.56
CA ASP A 452 -6.25 19.48 5.86
C ASP A 452 -4.82 19.05 6.27
N GLY A 453 -4.33 19.65 7.35
CA GLY A 453 -3.13 19.23 8.05
C GLY A 453 -3.38 17.93 8.81
N GLY A 454 -4.58 17.79 9.36
CA GLY A 454 -5.07 16.50 9.82
C GLY A 454 -5.92 16.55 11.08
N HIS A 455 -6.52 15.39 11.39
CA HIS A 455 -7.24 15.12 12.62
C HIS A 455 -6.27 14.60 13.69
N LEU A 456 -5.94 15.45 14.65
CA LEU A 456 -4.81 15.22 15.56
C LEU A 456 -5.23 15.25 17.03
N GLY A 457 -4.52 14.47 17.84
CA GLY A 457 -4.62 14.50 19.29
C GLY A 457 -5.75 13.64 19.84
N GLN A 458 -5.96 13.74 21.17
CA GLN A 458 -6.93 12.95 21.91
C GLN A 458 -8.36 13.14 21.36
N GLU A 459 -8.74 14.38 21.06
CA GLU A 459 -10.07 14.73 20.56
C GLU A 459 -10.17 14.64 19.02
N ARG A 460 -9.11 14.23 18.33
CA ARG A 460 -9.07 14.20 16.87
C ARG A 460 -9.56 15.49 16.23
N THR A 461 -9.08 16.62 16.74
CA THR A 461 -9.42 17.94 16.22
C THR A 461 -8.83 18.13 14.83
N LEU A 462 -9.64 18.62 13.88
CA LEU A 462 -9.17 19.00 12.56
C LEU A 462 -8.35 20.28 12.63
N TYR A 463 -7.12 20.23 12.15
CA TYR A 463 -6.23 21.39 11.96
C TYR A 463 -5.94 21.61 10.50
N ARG A 464 -5.95 22.88 10.07
CA ARG A 464 -5.56 23.26 8.71
C ARG A 464 -4.05 23.31 8.59
N TYR A 465 -3.55 23.02 7.39
CA TYR A 465 -2.14 23.15 7.06
C TYR A 465 -1.84 24.60 6.67
N ASP A 466 -1.64 25.43 7.66
CA ASP A 466 -1.38 26.86 7.56
C ASP A 466 -0.20 27.28 8.44
N GLU A 467 0.05 28.58 8.57
CA GLU A 467 1.15 29.12 9.36
C GLU A 467 1.07 28.75 10.86
N ALA A 468 -0.10 28.38 11.39
CA ALA A 468 -0.27 27.92 12.77
C ALA A 468 0.04 26.44 12.96
N PHE A 469 0.08 25.66 11.89
CA PHE A 469 0.27 24.20 11.97
C PHE A 469 1.57 23.77 12.67
N PRO A 470 2.72 24.44 12.50
CA PRO A 470 3.94 24.15 13.26
C PRO A 470 3.74 24.19 14.78
N ALA A 471 3.04 25.21 15.29
CA ALA A 471 2.76 25.36 16.71
C ALA A 471 1.80 24.25 17.23
N VAL A 472 0.88 23.78 16.37
CA VAL A 472 0.01 22.63 16.67
C VAL A 472 0.84 21.35 16.85
N MET A 473 1.77 21.08 15.91
CA MET A 473 2.64 19.89 15.95
C MET A 473 3.59 19.90 17.15
N GLU A 474 4.13 21.06 17.50
CA GLU A 474 4.95 21.22 18.71
C GLU A 474 4.13 20.92 19.98
N ARG A 475 2.94 21.51 20.08
CA ARG A 475 2.07 21.35 21.25
C ARG A 475 1.58 19.90 21.44
N ILE A 476 1.19 19.23 20.34
CA ILE A 476 0.54 17.90 20.41
C ILE A 476 1.57 16.78 20.46
N PHE A 477 2.66 16.89 19.67
CA PHE A 477 3.63 15.80 19.48
C PHE A 477 5.07 16.14 19.88
N GLY A 478 5.33 17.37 20.36
CA GLY A 478 6.67 17.82 20.72
C GLY A 478 7.59 18.06 19.52
N GLU A 479 7.06 18.29 18.32
CA GLU A 479 7.83 18.53 17.08
C GLU A 479 8.44 19.93 17.06
N THR A 480 9.62 20.09 17.65
CA THR A 480 10.30 21.39 17.74
C THR A 480 11.28 21.68 16.59
N LYS A 481 11.59 20.68 15.75
CA LYS A 481 12.56 20.78 14.65
C LYS A 481 11.98 20.36 13.30
N GLY A 482 10.66 20.38 13.17
CA GLY A 482 9.94 20.10 11.94
C GLY A 482 10.23 21.15 10.85
N LYS A 483 10.24 20.70 9.59
CA LYS A 483 10.27 21.57 8.42
C LYS A 483 8.90 21.54 7.75
N TYR A 484 8.37 22.70 7.43
CA TYR A 484 7.06 22.85 6.84
C TYR A 484 7.17 23.54 5.50
N ILE A 485 6.63 22.93 4.46
CA ILE A 485 6.63 23.45 3.09
C ILE A 485 5.17 23.59 2.68
N PHE A 486 4.74 24.81 2.43
CA PHE A 486 3.38 25.16 2.04
C PHE A 486 3.32 25.32 0.52
N ILE A 487 2.46 24.54 -0.15
CA ILE A 487 2.28 24.60 -1.60
C ILE A 487 1.07 25.49 -1.88
N GLU A 488 1.23 26.53 -2.64
CA GLU A 488 0.10 27.32 -3.17
C GLU A 488 -0.62 26.53 -4.28
N LYS A 489 -1.96 26.56 -4.26
CA LYS A 489 -2.80 25.92 -5.30
C LYS A 489 -2.86 26.75 -6.58
#